data_76ae1cb34e64f5709beaa09a409587a2
#
_entry.id   76ae1cb34e64f5709beaa09a409587a2
#
_cell.length_a   1.000
_cell.length_b   1.000
_cell.length_c   1.000
_cell.angle_alpha   90.00
_cell.angle_beta   90.00
_cell.angle_gamma   90.00
#
_symmetry.space_group_name_H-M   'P 1'
#
loop_
_entity.id
_entity.type
_entity.pdbx_description
1 polymer ?
#
loop_
_entity_poly.entity_id
_entity_poly.type
_entity_poly.pdbx_seq_one_letter_code
_entity_poly.pdbx_strand_id
1 'polypeptide(L)'
;DDDIDKWTFGIITNGKKNEQVQGLISSIIKQNIPEYEVIICGDFTYPNKENYPIIGIDDVVLKNDIRAPITMKKNKIAKVSKYQNLMIMHDRYLLPDDWYQNMRKYGNYFDLLTMPNIGPNGGRMNDWGEHLGKPSQIYREVFHLLPYNKWSSGWYYQGGLLVIKKQLYLQNPLDNRLYWDELEDIQFSQIGNLLGWFYYLDAKNKIIKI
;
A
#
# COMPACT_ATOMS: atom_id res chain seq x y z
N ASP A 1 11.91 14.15 -7.71
CA ASP A 1 11.43 13.55 -8.94
C ASP A 1 9.99 13.04 -8.81
N ASP A 2 9.05 13.95 -8.96
CA ASP A 2 7.62 13.63 -8.95
C ASP A 2 7.13 13.39 -10.39
N ASP A 3 7.20 12.15 -10.85
CA ASP A 3 6.92 11.73 -12.22
C ASP A 3 6.14 10.41 -12.19
N ILE A 4 5.06 10.30 -12.99
CA ILE A 4 4.23 9.10 -13.08
C ILE A 4 5.00 7.87 -13.60
N ASP A 5 6.12 8.08 -14.25
CA ASP A 5 6.98 7.03 -14.77
C ASP A 5 8.03 6.55 -13.75
N LYS A 6 7.98 7.04 -12.49
CA LYS A 6 8.92 6.71 -11.40
C LYS A 6 8.21 6.20 -10.15
N TRP A 7 8.50 4.96 -9.75
CA TRP A 7 7.79 4.29 -8.67
C TRP A 7 8.69 3.55 -7.69
N THR A 8 8.34 3.61 -6.41
CA THR A 8 8.81 2.65 -5.39
C THR A 8 7.67 1.72 -5.03
N PHE A 9 7.85 0.43 -5.22
CA PHE A 9 6.95 -0.62 -4.75
C PHE A 9 7.52 -1.23 -3.46
N GLY A 10 6.83 -1.03 -2.36
CA GLY A 10 7.16 -1.62 -1.07
C GLY A 10 6.33 -2.87 -0.81
N ILE A 11 6.97 -3.96 -0.42
CA ILE A 11 6.30 -5.22 -0.07
C ILE A 11 6.65 -5.55 1.38
N ILE A 12 5.64 -5.71 2.23
CA ILE A 12 5.83 -6.22 3.58
C ILE A 12 5.43 -7.70 3.64
N THR A 13 6.29 -8.51 4.22
CA THR A 13 6.08 -9.96 4.34
C THR A 13 6.58 -10.49 5.68
N ASN A 14 6.08 -11.65 6.09
CA ASN A 14 6.58 -12.42 7.23
C ASN A 14 7.32 -13.70 6.81
N GLY A 15 7.63 -13.84 5.51
CA GLY A 15 8.35 -14.99 4.94
C GLY A 15 7.50 -16.24 4.68
N LYS A 16 6.22 -16.24 5.04
CA LYS A 16 5.36 -17.43 4.89
C LYS A 16 4.69 -17.56 3.51
N LYS A 17 4.79 -16.51 2.68
CA LYS A 17 4.09 -16.40 1.39
C LYS A 17 5.04 -16.08 0.24
N ASN A 18 6.15 -16.80 0.15
CA ASN A 18 7.20 -16.54 -0.83
C ASN A 18 6.70 -16.61 -2.29
N GLU A 19 5.82 -17.55 -2.61
CA GLU A 19 5.25 -17.67 -3.96
C GLU A 19 4.40 -16.46 -4.32
N GLN A 20 3.59 -15.96 -3.39
CA GLN A 20 2.77 -14.76 -3.60
C GLN A 20 3.66 -13.52 -3.78
N VAL A 21 4.73 -13.38 -2.98
CA VAL A 21 5.72 -12.30 -3.15
C VAL A 21 6.38 -12.38 -4.52
N GLN A 22 6.79 -13.57 -4.98
CA GLN A 22 7.35 -13.77 -6.33
C GLN A 22 6.35 -13.39 -7.42
N GLY A 23 5.09 -13.81 -7.28
CA GLY A 23 4.00 -13.44 -8.19
C GLY A 23 3.80 -11.92 -8.26
N LEU A 24 3.80 -11.25 -7.11
CA LEU A 24 3.68 -9.79 -7.05
C LEU A 24 4.86 -9.09 -7.73
N ILE A 25 6.10 -9.51 -7.44
CA ILE A 25 7.31 -8.96 -8.10
C ILE A 25 7.22 -9.17 -9.62
N SER A 26 6.83 -10.35 -10.07
CA SER A 26 6.66 -10.65 -11.49
C SER A 26 5.60 -9.75 -12.13
N SER A 27 4.49 -9.49 -11.43
CA SER A 27 3.44 -8.59 -11.92
C SER A 27 3.91 -7.12 -12.01
N ILE A 28 4.80 -6.67 -11.12
CA ILE A 28 5.42 -5.35 -11.18
C ILE A 28 6.38 -5.26 -12.38
N ILE A 29 7.25 -6.25 -12.56
CA ILE A 29 8.22 -6.28 -13.65
C ILE A 29 7.51 -6.21 -15.03
N LYS A 30 6.41 -6.93 -15.19
CA LYS A 30 5.61 -6.95 -16.42
C LYS A 30 5.02 -5.59 -16.81
N GLN A 31 4.92 -4.64 -15.88
CA GLN A 31 4.39 -3.31 -16.17
C GLN A 31 5.30 -2.51 -17.11
N ASN A 32 6.58 -2.85 -17.23
CA ASN A 32 7.58 -2.12 -18.02
C ASN A 32 7.63 -0.62 -17.65
N ILE A 33 7.59 -0.33 -16.34
CA ILE A 33 7.73 1.04 -15.84
C ILE A 33 9.15 1.52 -16.11
N PRO A 34 9.37 2.74 -16.64
CA PRO A 34 10.70 3.21 -17.02
C PRO A 34 11.69 3.27 -15.86
N GLU A 35 11.27 3.79 -14.72
CA GLU A 35 12.10 3.87 -13.51
C GLU A 35 11.32 3.35 -12.30
N TYR A 36 11.78 2.26 -11.73
CA TYR A 36 11.18 1.73 -10.51
C TYR A 36 12.20 1.04 -9.63
N GLU A 37 11.82 0.81 -8.40
CA GLU A 37 12.48 -0.09 -7.46
C GLU A 37 11.44 -0.92 -6.72
N VAL A 38 11.84 -2.09 -6.25
CA VAL A 38 11.05 -2.95 -5.36
C VAL A 38 11.79 -3.08 -4.03
N ILE A 39 11.16 -2.67 -2.93
CA ILE A 39 11.72 -2.79 -1.59
C ILE A 39 10.92 -3.83 -0.83
N ILE A 40 11.59 -4.86 -0.34
CA ILE A 40 10.97 -5.94 0.43
C ILE A 40 11.42 -5.82 1.88
N CYS A 41 10.46 -5.63 2.80
CA CYS A 41 10.73 -5.64 4.23
C CYS A 41 10.16 -6.90 4.87
N GLY A 42 11.07 -7.77 5.31
CA GLY A 42 10.75 -9.06 5.91
C GLY A 42 11.63 -10.18 5.40
N ASP A 43 11.35 -11.40 5.84
CA ASP A 43 12.14 -12.58 5.52
C ASP A 43 11.77 -13.12 4.12
N PHE A 44 12.56 -12.78 3.13
CA PHE A 44 12.35 -13.18 1.74
C PHE A 44 13.67 -13.30 1.00
N THR A 45 13.83 -14.38 0.23
CA THR A 45 14.96 -14.58 -0.67
C THR A 45 14.45 -14.65 -2.11
N TYR A 46 14.88 -13.71 -2.92
CA TYR A 46 14.54 -13.67 -4.35
C TYR A 46 15.76 -14.12 -5.19
N PRO A 47 15.63 -15.20 -5.97
CA PRO A 47 16.70 -15.62 -6.88
C PRO A 47 16.89 -14.60 -8.01
N ASN A 48 18.15 -14.39 -8.40
CA ASN A 48 18.53 -13.44 -9.48
C ASN A 48 18.10 -11.98 -9.21
N LYS A 49 18.04 -11.58 -7.92
CA LYS A 49 17.68 -10.19 -7.53
C LYS A 49 18.59 -9.13 -8.14
N GLU A 50 19.82 -9.50 -8.50
CA GLU A 50 20.80 -8.63 -9.16
C GLU A 50 20.36 -8.17 -10.56
N ASN A 51 19.45 -8.86 -11.19
CA ASN A 51 18.89 -8.51 -12.51
C ASN A 51 17.72 -7.51 -12.43
N TYR A 52 17.29 -7.15 -11.21
CA TYR A 52 16.14 -6.29 -10.98
C TYR A 52 16.43 -5.28 -9.87
N PRO A 53 15.79 -4.12 -9.86
CA PRO A 53 15.97 -3.10 -8.82
C PRO A 53 15.27 -3.51 -7.51
N ILE A 54 15.71 -4.60 -6.89
CA ILE A 54 15.11 -5.17 -5.67
C ILE A 54 16.05 -4.93 -4.49
N ILE A 55 15.52 -4.31 -3.44
CA ILE A 55 16.21 -4.00 -2.19
C ILE A 55 15.56 -4.79 -1.05
N GLY A 56 16.30 -5.68 -0.44
CA GLY A 56 15.88 -6.36 0.79
C GLY A 56 16.24 -5.53 2.02
N ILE A 57 15.31 -5.33 2.93
CA ILE A 57 15.57 -4.72 4.23
C ILE A 57 15.52 -5.81 5.29
N ASP A 58 16.62 -5.98 6.02
CA ASP A 58 16.69 -6.96 7.10
C ASP A 58 15.80 -6.54 8.28
N ASP A 59 15.05 -7.52 8.79
CA ASP A 59 14.03 -7.35 9.82
C ASP A 59 14.42 -8.01 11.15
N VAL A 60 15.71 -8.17 11.39
CA VAL A 60 16.28 -8.93 12.53
C VAL A 60 15.72 -8.49 13.88
N VAL A 61 15.47 -7.20 14.08
CA VAL A 61 14.97 -6.64 15.33
C VAL A 61 13.54 -7.08 15.64
N LEU A 62 12.78 -7.50 14.63
CA LEU A 62 11.35 -7.79 14.73
C LEU A 62 11.02 -9.29 14.69
N LYS A 63 12.03 -10.15 14.49
CA LYS A 63 11.85 -11.61 14.37
C LYS A 63 11.32 -12.27 15.64
N ASN A 64 11.52 -11.66 16.78
CA ASN A 64 11.10 -12.21 18.10
C ASN A 64 9.77 -11.62 18.58
N ASP A 65 9.18 -10.64 17.90
CA ASP A 65 7.88 -10.12 18.28
C ASP A 65 6.78 -11.01 17.68
N ILE A 66 5.93 -11.56 18.52
CA ILE A 66 4.78 -12.37 18.11
C ILE A 66 3.72 -11.54 17.38
N ARG A 67 3.73 -10.22 17.58
CA ARG A 67 2.87 -9.27 16.88
C ARG A 67 3.47 -8.93 15.54
N ALA A 68 2.65 -8.70 14.52
CA ALA A 68 3.12 -8.32 13.20
C ALA A 68 3.42 -6.80 13.13
N PRO A 69 4.69 -6.37 13.06
CA PRO A 69 5.11 -4.96 13.14
C PRO A 69 4.94 -4.24 11.78
N ILE A 70 3.74 -4.23 11.25
CA ILE A 70 3.46 -3.74 9.89
C ILE A 70 3.75 -2.26 9.71
N THR A 71 3.52 -1.44 10.73
CA THR A 71 3.80 0.00 10.72
C THR A 71 5.29 0.28 10.60
N MET A 72 6.10 -0.42 11.41
CA MET A 72 7.56 -0.30 11.36
C MET A 72 8.12 -0.70 10.00
N LYS A 73 7.57 -1.79 9.39
CA LYS A 73 7.97 -2.24 8.05
C LYS A 73 7.63 -1.20 6.99
N LYS A 74 6.42 -0.65 7.00
CA LYS A 74 5.99 0.40 6.08
C LYS A 74 6.86 1.66 6.22
N ASN A 75 7.14 2.07 7.45
CA ASN A 75 8.00 3.23 7.74
C ASN A 75 9.44 3.03 7.27
N LYS A 76 10.02 1.83 7.46
CA LYS A 76 11.35 1.50 6.93
C LYS A 76 11.39 1.60 5.41
N ILE A 77 10.40 1.03 4.71
CA ILE A 77 10.29 1.12 3.24
C ILE A 77 10.25 2.58 2.81
N ALA A 78 9.33 3.37 3.35
CA ALA A 78 9.18 4.78 2.98
C ALA A 78 10.47 5.59 3.21
N LYS A 79 11.19 5.31 4.30
CA LYS A 79 12.45 6.00 4.64
C LYS A 79 13.55 5.78 3.61
N VAL A 80 13.68 4.56 3.08
CA VAL A 80 14.75 4.22 2.13
C VAL A 80 14.31 4.32 0.66
N SER A 81 13.02 4.52 0.38
CA SER A 81 12.49 4.65 -0.98
C SER A 81 13.14 5.80 -1.75
N LYS A 82 13.35 5.59 -3.04
CA LYS A 82 13.97 6.59 -3.94
C LYS A 82 12.95 7.56 -4.53
N TYR A 83 11.78 7.04 -4.95
CA TYR A 83 10.84 7.82 -5.75
C TYR A 83 9.69 8.40 -4.93
N GLN A 84 9.04 9.45 -5.46
CA GLN A 84 7.91 10.12 -4.82
C GLN A 84 6.62 9.29 -4.86
N ASN A 85 6.39 8.56 -5.96
CA ASN A 85 5.26 7.65 -6.02
C ASN A 85 5.60 6.38 -5.24
N LEU A 86 4.98 6.22 -4.09
CA LEU A 86 5.21 5.11 -3.18
C LEU A 86 3.95 4.22 -3.11
N MET A 87 4.09 2.96 -3.46
CA MET A 87 3.03 1.96 -3.31
C MET A 87 3.50 0.87 -2.36
N ILE A 88 2.94 0.82 -1.15
CA ILE A 88 3.27 -0.21 -0.14
C ILE A 88 2.13 -1.21 -0.05
N MET A 89 2.47 -2.48 -0.16
CA MET A 89 1.51 -3.59 -0.21
C MET A 89 1.88 -4.71 0.75
N HIS A 90 0.85 -5.43 1.22
CA HIS A 90 1.04 -6.76 1.78
C HIS A 90 1.39 -7.77 0.68
N ASP A 91 1.94 -8.91 1.08
CA ASP A 91 2.44 -9.98 0.23
C ASP A 91 1.37 -10.82 -0.50
N ARG A 92 0.15 -10.32 -0.64
CA ARG A 92 -1.01 -11.02 -1.21
C ARG A 92 -1.73 -10.22 -2.29
N TYR A 93 -1.00 -9.37 -3.00
CA TYR A 93 -1.55 -8.59 -4.10
C TYR A 93 -0.86 -8.91 -5.42
N LEU A 94 -1.54 -8.62 -6.52
CA LEU A 94 -1.00 -8.66 -7.88
C LEU A 94 -1.45 -7.40 -8.62
N LEU A 95 -0.58 -6.86 -9.47
CA LEU A 95 -0.92 -5.81 -10.42
C LEU A 95 -1.47 -6.46 -11.70
N PRO A 96 -2.66 -6.05 -12.20
CA PRO A 96 -3.11 -6.41 -13.54
C PRO A 96 -2.14 -5.93 -14.62
N ASP A 97 -2.13 -6.57 -15.77
CA ASP A 97 -1.16 -6.27 -16.86
C ASP A 97 -1.26 -4.84 -17.38
N ASP A 98 -2.40 -4.18 -17.21
CA ASP A 98 -2.68 -2.81 -17.66
C ASP A 98 -2.57 -1.76 -16.54
N TRP A 99 -2.13 -2.14 -15.34
CA TRP A 99 -2.10 -1.26 -14.16
C TRP A 99 -1.34 0.05 -14.41
N TYR A 100 -0.11 -0.04 -14.91
CA TYR A 100 0.71 1.14 -15.18
C TYR A 100 0.15 2.02 -16.30
N GLN A 101 -0.39 1.42 -17.35
CA GLN A 101 -1.04 2.17 -18.44
C GLN A 101 -2.24 2.96 -17.91
N ASN A 102 -3.02 2.40 -17.01
CA ASN A 102 -4.14 3.08 -16.38
C ASN A 102 -3.64 4.19 -15.44
N MET A 103 -2.58 3.98 -14.66
CA MET A 103 -1.94 5.03 -13.86
C MET A 103 -1.45 6.20 -14.71
N ARG A 104 -0.85 5.95 -15.87
CA ARG A 104 -0.44 7.02 -16.80
C ARG A 104 -1.63 7.83 -17.33
N LYS A 105 -2.76 7.18 -17.60
CA LYS A 105 -3.99 7.87 -18.01
C LYS A 105 -4.61 8.66 -16.87
N TYR A 106 -4.52 8.16 -15.65
CA TYR A 106 -4.99 8.85 -14.45
C TYR A 106 -4.18 10.12 -14.19
N GLY A 107 -2.85 10.03 -14.30
CA GLY A 107 -1.93 11.15 -14.08
C GLY A 107 -1.30 11.16 -12.68
N ASN A 108 -0.41 12.12 -12.46
CA ASN A 108 0.46 12.18 -11.27
C ASN A 108 0.08 13.23 -10.22
N TYR A 109 -1.16 13.69 -10.19
CA TYR A 109 -1.63 14.80 -9.34
C TYR A 109 -2.37 14.34 -8.08
N PHE A 110 -2.15 13.11 -7.64
CA PHE A 110 -2.67 12.60 -6.37
C PHE A 110 -1.66 12.79 -5.23
N ASP A 111 -2.17 12.94 -4.02
CA ASP A 111 -1.38 12.85 -2.79
C ASP A 111 -1.48 11.47 -2.16
N LEU A 112 -2.70 10.99 -1.98
CA LEU A 112 -3.05 9.67 -1.49
C LEU A 112 -4.11 9.06 -2.40
N LEU A 113 -3.91 7.83 -2.86
CA LEU A 113 -4.71 7.20 -3.89
C LEU A 113 -5.14 5.79 -3.50
N THR A 114 -6.32 5.39 -3.95
CA THR A 114 -6.74 3.99 -3.98
C THR A 114 -7.35 3.62 -5.33
N MET A 115 -7.62 2.34 -5.49
CA MET A 115 -8.28 1.76 -6.64
C MET A 115 -9.13 0.56 -6.22
N PRO A 116 -10.09 0.11 -7.03
CA PRO A 116 -10.83 -1.12 -6.82
C PRO A 116 -9.94 -2.29 -6.42
N ASN A 117 -10.26 -2.91 -5.29
CA ASN A 117 -9.57 -4.07 -4.75
C ASN A 117 -10.44 -5.31 -4.97
N ILE A 118 -9.98 -6.20 -5.83
CA ILE A 118 -10.72 -7.38 -6.24
C ILE A 118 -10.18 -8.61 -5.52
N GLY A 119 -11.05 -9.29 -4.79
CA GLY A 119 -10.69 -10.50 -4.07
C GLY A 119 -10.55 -11.75 -4.94
N PRO A 120 -10.12 -12.89 -4.36
CA PRO A 120 -9.88 -14.13 -5.09
C PRO A 120 -11.11 -14.70 -5.80
N ASN A 121 -12.29 -14.39 -5.33
CA ASN A 121 -13.58 -14.79 -5.92
C ASN A 121 -14.12 -13.78 -6.96
N GLY A 122 -13.33 -12.77 -7.34
CA GLY A 122 -13.73 -11.71 -8.25
C GLY A 122 -14.63 -10.63 -7.63
N GLY A 123 -14.97 -10.75 -6.36
CA GLY A 123 -15.79 -9.76 -5.65
C GLY A 123 -14.99 -8.56 -5.17
N ARG A 124 -15.68 -7.43 -5.00
CA ARG A 124 -15.12 -6.22 -4.40
C ARG A 124 -14.73 -6.46 -2.95
N MET A 125 -13.53 -6.04 -2.58
CA MET A 125 -13.03 -6.02 -1.21
C MET A 125 -13.14 -4.60 -0.61
N ASN A 126 -12.61 -4.43 0.61
CA ASN A 126 -12.47 -3.10 1.20
C ASN A 126 -11.48 -2.28 0.37
N ASP A 127 -11.92 -1.18 -0.21
CA ASP A 127 -11.12 -0.31 -1.07
C ASP A 127 -11.48 1.16 -0.90
N TRP A 128 -12.65 1.56 -1.30
CA TRP A 128 -13.17 2.92 -1.23
C TRP A 128 -14.30 2.97 -0.22
N GLY A 129 -14.06 3.61 0.90
CA GLY A 129 -15.01 3.62 2.00
C GLY A 129 -14.77 4.73 3.00
N GLU A 130 -15.61 4.78 4.01
CA GLU A 130 -15.55 5.72 5.11
C GLU A 130 -15.57 5.01 6.45
N HIS A 131 -14.97 5.65 7.44
CA HIS A 131 -15.00 5.23 8.83
C HIS A 131 -15.49 6.41 9.68
N LEU A 132 -16.73 6.36 10.12
CA LEU A 132 -17.41 7.46 10.83
C LEU A 132 -17.30 7.35 12.35
N GLY A 133 -16.71 6.29 12.86
CA GLY A 133 -16.61 6.01 14.28
C GLY A 133 -15.38 6.60 14.96
N LYS A 134 -15.35 6.52 16.30
CA LYS A 134 -14.16 6.79 17.08
C LYS A 134 -13.18 5.59 17.00
N PRO A 135 -11.87 5.79 17.20
CA PRO A 135 -10.88 4.70 17.15
C PRO A 135 -11.19 3.53 18.10
N SER A 136 -11.92 3.79 19.18
CA SER A 136 -12.32 2.79 20.18
C SER A 136 -13.52 1.95 19.76
N GLN A 137 -14.18 2.25 18.64
CA GLN A 137 -15.34 1.49 18.17
C GLN A 137 -14.88 0.31 17.30
N ILE A 138 -15.64 -0.78 17.35
CA ILE A 138 -15.35 -1.96 16.55
C ILE A 138 -15.43 -1.61 15.08
N TYR A 139 -14.36 -1.87 14.35
CA TYR A 139 -14.19 -1.53 12.93
C TYR A 139 -15.39 -1.93 12.05
N ARG A 140 -15.92 -3.12 12.25
CA ARG A 140 -17.02 -3.67 11.41
C ARG A 140 -18.34 -2.91 11.54
N GLU A 141 -18.53 -2.18 12.64
CA GLU A 141 -19.78 -1.48 12.92
C GLU A 141 -19.83 -0.07 12.32
N VAL A 142 -18.67 0.47 11.94
CA VAL A 142 -18.54 1.88 11.54
C VAL A 142 -17.87 2.09 10.19
N PHE A 143 -17.44 1.02 9.54
CA PHE A 143 -16.89 1.06 8.19
C PHE A 143 -17.98 0.82 7.14
N HIS A 144 -18.07 1.72 6.17
CA HIS A 144 -19.01 1.63 5.07
C HIS A 144 -18.29 1.73 3.73
N LEU A 145 -18.54 0.77 2.83
CA LEU A 145 -18.11 0.88 1.44
C LEU A 145 -18.93 1.95 0.72
N LEU A 146 -18.24 2.88 0.10
CA LEU A 146 -18.86 3.91 -0.74
C LEU A 146 -19.00 3.42 -2.19
N PRO A 147 -20.05 3.83 -2.90
CA PRO A 147 -20.07 3.77 -4.36
C PRO A 147 -18.90 4.58 -4.94
N TYR A 148 -18.32 4.13 -6.04
CA TYR A 148 -17.14 4.80 -6.63
C TYR A 148 -17.39 6.22 -7.15
N ASN A 149 -18.64 6.63 -7.28
CA ASN A 149 -19.04 7.99 -7.63
C ASN A 149 -19.39 8.88 -6.43
N LYS A 150 -19.12 8.41 -5.21
CA LYS A 150 -19.31 9.15 -3.96
C LYS A 150 -17.98 9.37 -3.26
N TRP A 151 -17.88 10.50 -2.56
CA TRP A 151 -16.75 10.83 -1.71
C TRP A 151 -17.26 11.14 -0.30
N SER A 152 -16.42 10.94 0.70
CA SER A 152 -16.71 11.26 2.10
C SER A 152 -15.51 11.94 2.74
N SER A 153 -15.76 12.94 3.58
CA SER A 153 -14.72 13.54 4.42
C SER A 153 -14.22 12.59 5.52
N GLY A 154 -14.97 11.53 5.81
CA GLY A 154 -14.57 10.45 6.71
C GLY A 154 -13.88 9.31 5.98
N TRP A 155 -13.22 9.56 4.84
CA TRP A 155 -12.54 8.54 4.06
C TRP A 155 -11.60 7.68 4.91
N TYR A 156 -11.46 6.45 4.52
CA TYR A 156 -10.64 5.46 5.18
C TYR A 156 -9.74 4.77 4.16
N TYR A 157 -8.46 4.79 4.42
CA TYR A 157 -7.49 4.03 3.64
C TYR A 157 -7.40 2.60 4.17
N GLN A 158 -7.35 1.64 3.28
CA GLN A 158 -7.24 0.23 3.62
C GLN A 158 -5.78 -0.16 3.92
N GLY A 159 -5.49 -0.64 5.13
CA GLY A 159 -4.13 -0.90 5.62
C GLY A 159 -3.27 -1.86 4.77
N GLY A 160 -3.88 -2.70 3.95
CA GLY A 160 -3.15 -3.65 3.09
C GLY A 160 -2.54 -3.06 1.83
N LEU A 161 -3.02 -1.88 1.38
CA LEU A 161 -2.57 -1.18 0.18
C LEU A 161 -2.48 0.31 0.46
N LEU A 162 -1.31 0.88 0.34
CA LEU A 162 -1.06 2.31 0.49
C LEU A 162 -0.38 2.85 -0.77
N VAL A 163 -1.05 3.75 -1.49
CA VAL A 163 -0.45 4.51 -2.60
C VAL A 163 -0.43 5.97 -2.21
N ILE A 164 0.76 6.56 -2.05
CA ILE A 164 0.93 7.88 -1.47
C ILE A 164 2.20 8.56 -2.01
N LYS A 165 2.23 9.89 -2.03
CA LYS A 165 3.49 10.61 -2.23
C LYS A 165 4.40 10.42 -1.00
N LYS A 166 5.64 9.97 -1.25
CA LYS A 166 6.63 9.72 -0.20
C LYS A 166 6.79 10.91 0.76
N GLN A 167 6.88 12.12 0.21
CA GLN A 167 7.05 13.32 1.03
C GLN A 167 5.89 13.52 1.99
N LEU A 168 4.65 13.29 1.55
CA LEU A 168 3.47 13.38 2.40
C LEU A 168 3.50 12.34 3.51
N TYR A 169 3.84 11.08 3.17
CA TYR A 169 3.97 10.00 4.14
C TYR A 169 5.01 10.30 5.22
N LEU A 170 6.19 10.82 4.83
CA LEU A 170 7.28 11.09 5.76
C LEU A 170 7.02 12.26 6.70
N GLN A 171 6.10 13.18 6.36
CA GLN A 171 5.65 14.24 7.26
C GLN A 171 4.83 13.68 8.43
N ASN A 172 4.07 12.62 8.20
CA ASN A 172 3.22 11.97 9.21
C ASN A 172 3.25 10.45 9.02
N PRO A 173 4.34 9.78 9.41
CA PRO A 173 4.45 8.33 9.27
C PRO A 173 3.48 7.60 10.21
N LEU A 174 3.24 6.34 9.92
CA LEU A 174 2.47 5.47 10.81
C LEU A 174 3.10 5.39 12.22
N ASP A 175 2.27 5.26 13.24
CA ASP A 175 2.76 5.11 14.61
C ASP A 175 3.41 3.73 14.80
N ASN A 176 4.71 3.71 15.06
CA ASN A 176 5.48 2.48 15.27
C ASN A 176 5.03 1.64 16.47
N ARG A 177 4.20 2.19 17.36
CA ARG A 177 3.65 1.48 18.54
C ARG A 177 2.47 0.60 18.16
N LEU A 178 1.88 0.78 16.97
CA LEU A 178 0.75 0.00 16.48
C LEU A 178 1.23 -1.17 15.63
N TYR A 179 0.63 -2.33 15.87
CA TYR A 179 0.89 -3.57 15.17
C TYR A 179 -0.31 -3.95 14.30
N TRP A 180 -0.23 -5.08 13.62
CA TRP A 180 -1.34 -5.59 12.84
C TRP A 180 -2.58 -5.79 13.73
N ASP A 181 -3.73 -5.40 13.22
CA ASP A 181 -5.03 -5.43 13.92
C ASP A 181 -5.18 -4.44 15.11
N GLU A 182 -4.29 -3.46 15.18
CA GLU A 182 -4.35 -2.38 16.19
C GLU A 182 -4.80 -1.03 15.58
N LEU A 183 -5.53 -1.07 14.47
CA LEU A 183 -6.20 0.07 13.83
C LEU A 183 -5.25 1.18 13.34
N GLU A 184 -4.07 0.82 12.87
CA GLU A 184 -3.08 1.76 12.35
C GLU A 184 -3.57 2.54 11.12
N ASP A 185 -4.37 1.88 10.30
CA ASP A 185 -4.98 2.44 9.10
C ASP A 185 -6.10 3.43 9.43
N ILE A 186 -6.87 3.16 10.46
CA ILE A 186 -7.89 4.09 10.96
C ILE A 186 -7.22 5.34 11.55
N GLN A 187 -6.21 5.17 12.40
CA GLN A 187 -5.48 6.30 12.97
C GLN A 187 -4.86 7.16 11.87
N PHE A 188 -4.21 6.55 10.89
CA PHE A 188 -3.60 7.25 9.77
C PHE A 188 -4.62 8.03 8.95
N SER A 189 -5.78 7.41 8.65
CA SER A 189 -6.87 8.06 7.92
C SER A 189 -7.44 9.25 8.69
N GLN A 190 -7.61 9.14 10.00
CA GLN A 190 -8.09 10.24 10.85
C GLN A 190 -7.09 11.41 10.90
N ILE A 191 -5.79 11.11 11.02
CA ILE A 191 -4.75 12.15 10.94
C ILE A 191 -4.79 12.83 9.59
N GLY A 192 -4.87 12.08 8.48
CA GLY A 192 -4.97 12.63 7.14
C GLY A 192 -6.21 13.52 6.95
N ASN A 193 -7.35 13.09 7.47
CA ASN A 193 -8.59 13.90 7.46
C ASN A 193 -8.42 15.22 8.25
N LEU A 194 -7.82 15.18 9.42
CA LEU A 194 -7.55 16.37 10.24
C LEU A 194 -6.57 17.33 9.58
N LEU A 195 -5.60 16.80 8.82
CA LEU A 195 -4.61 17.59 8.08
C LEU A 195 -5.13 18.08 6.72
N GLY A 196 -6.35 17.71 6.35
CA GLY A 196 -6.95 18.11 5.09
C GLY A 196 -6.40 17.37 3.86
N TRP A 197 -5.83 16.18 4.03
CA TRP A 197 -5.39 15.36 2.91
C TRP A 197 -6.59 14.93 2.09
N PHE A 198 -6.39 14.87 0.78
CA PHE A 198 -7.42 14.39 -0.13
C PHE A 198 -7.12 12.94 -0.55
N TYR A 199 -8.09 12.06 -0.32
CA TYR A 199 -8.01 10.66 -0.75
C TYR A 199 -8.66 10.51 -2.12
N TYR A 200 -7.88 10.12 -3.10
CA TYR A 200 -8.29 9.98 -4.50
C TYR A 200 -8.65 8.52 -4.82
N LEU A 201 -9.50 8.36 -5.83
CA LEU A 201 -9.89 7.05 -6.36
C LEU A 201 -9.63 7.00 -7.86
N ASP A 202 -8.78 6.06 -8.31
CA ASP A 202 -8.71 5.66 -9.71
C ASP A 202 -9.68 4.49 -9.95
N ALA A 203 -10.95 4.79 -10.22
CA ALA A 203 -11.98 3.78 -10.43
C ALA A 203 -11.82 2.96 -11.73
N LYS A 204 -10.92 3.37 -12.64
CA LYS A 204 -10.63 2.67 -13.90
C LYS A 204 -9.48 1.67 -13.77
N ASN A 205 -8.72 1.78 -12.72
CA ASN A 205 -7.67 0.84 -12.37
C ASN A 205 -8.18 -0.21 -11.39
N LYS A 206 -7.36 -1.15 -11.01
CA LYS A 206 -7.65 -2.13 -9.96
C LYS A 206 -6.37 -2.79 -9.44
N ILE A 207 -6.50 -3.45 -8.28
CA ILE A 207 -5.52 -4.37 -7.75
C ILE A 207 -6.20 -5.69 -7.41
N ILE A 208 -5.48 -6.79 -7.53
CA ILE A 208 -6.02 -8.13 -7.28
C ILE A 208 -5.43 -8.66 -5.97
N LYS A 209 -6.28 -9.10 -5.07
CA LYS A 209 -5.89 -9.79 -3.83
C LYS A 209 -6.00 -11.29 -4.04
N ILE A 210 -4.94 -12.04 -3.72
CA ILE A 210 -4.82 -13.50 -3.86
C ILE A 210 -4.72 -14.20 -2.52
#